data_cc26a5ffa3d80c49dfa4a7f8f2ca94c9
#
_entry.id   cc26a5ffa3d80c49dfa4a7f8f2ca94c9
#
_cell.length_a   1.000
_cell.length_b   1.000
_cell.length_c   1.000
_cell.angle_alpha   90.00
_cell.angle_beta   90.00
_cell.angle_gamma   90.00
#
_symmetry.space_group_name_H-M   'P 1'
#
loop_
_entity.id
_entity.type
_entity.pdbx_description
1 polymer ?
#
loop_
_entity_poly.entity_id
_entity_poly.type
_entity_poly.pdbx_seq_one_letter_code
_entity_poly.pdbx_strand_id
1 'polypeptide(L)'
;IFLLFALSSCANQMGKAKTKPKKFKHDTPLIKEDVRALGKIEVEKSAEMGPTPVEGDFKKLEKRKQISSVKEKNYLLIPDEYMLLKQKVTFKFQNLDYKEAMSLMAKVGDVNILVGEEVAGAITAELSDVPWDKAFNALLDMKNFAADIDVASNIIRVHSPATLTSQESYKSARASAVRKKVELENSVEPVVSEIFRLYYITPAEAKATITELFTSTGEGSTYSPIQVTEEKTTRSVIVRGKEKDLDVVDKVIREIDVRTKQVLIEAFIVEATSSFERALGNKLGGAYTRKSLRAGGTIEGSTIGNPSGSEAALQTTTGSLADAGTAAQDTIFNTNVVGATSGIGVLKKTGSAVLKLQIEALEKEGLGKTISNPKLFTLDNQVASIIQGVQIPVPGSGDSPTTFKDAALKLTVTPSIIGDGNVLLEVQVNNDTPDRTDPTAVGINRMEINTKLLIADGDIVVIGGIKKNDISDASEQVPGMNKLPIIGKMFKGTQKSDKMTELLVFIAPRIL
;
A
#
# COMPACT_ATOMS: atom_id res chain seq x y z
N ILE A 1 26.30 -70.21 -6.74
CA ILE A 1 26.88 -70.40 -5.40
C ILE A 1 27.74 -69.15 -5.07
N PHE A 2 28.51 -68.64 -6.04
CA PHE A 2 29.38 -67.44 -5.79
C PHE A 2 28.59 -66.12 -5.53
N LEU A 3 27.37 -66.01 -6.10
CA LEU A 3 26.55 -64.73 -5.89
C LEU A 3 25.91 -64.75 -4.52
N LEU A 4 25.67 -65.84 -3.87
CA LEU A 4 25.12 -66.00 -2.54
C LEU A 4 26.18 -65.63 -1.45
N PHE A 5 27.48 -65.88 -1.72
CA PHE A 5 28.57 -65.54 -0.79
C PHE A 5 28.91 -64.04 -0.81
N ALA A 6 28.76 -63.36 -1.96
CA ALA A 6 28.99 -61.92 -1.99
C ALA A 6 27.87 -61.15 -1.28
N LEU A 7 26.65 -61.63 -1.27
CA LEU A 7 25.54 -61.05 -0.53
C LEU A 7 25.65 -61.24 1.00
N SER A 8 26.24 -62.33 1.45
CA SER A 8 26.45 -62.60 2.88
C SER A 8 27.59 -61.74 3.50
N SER A 9 28.58 -61.38 2.68
CA SER A 9 29.71 -60.52 3.16
C SER A 9 29.25 -59.05 3.33
N CYS A 10 28.37 -58.54 2.46
CA CYS A 10 27.78 -57.22 2.62
C CYS A 10 26.74 -57.11 3.75
N ALA A 11 26.05 -58.20 4.05
CA ALA A 11 25.06 -58.23 5.13
C ALA A 11 25.68 -58.08 6.53
N ASN A 12 26.92 -58.49 6.71
CA ASN A 12 27.60 -58.47 8.04
C ASN A 12 28.23 -57.07 8.36
N GLN A 13 28.42 -56.22 7.34
CA GLN A 13 28.84 -54.82 7.57
C GLN A 13 27.62 -53.88 7.72
N MET A 14 26.44 -54.24 7.36
CA MET A 14 25.22 -53.45 7.55
C MET A 14 24.62 -53.47 8.95
N GLY A 15 25.29 -54.16 9.90
CA GLY A 15 24.79 -54.48 11.23
C GLY A 15 24.78 -53.36 12.26
N LYS A 16 25.13 -52.09 11.99
CA LYS A 16 25.09 -51.01 12.97
C LYS A 16 24.68 -49.61 12.47
N ALA A 17 24.19 -49.45 11.30
CA ALA A 17 23.67 -48.14 10.91
C ALA A 17 22.14 -48.14 10.98
N LYS A 18 21.59 -48.06 12.21
CA LYS A 18 20.21 -47.56 12.43
C LYS A 18 20.19 -46.02 12.23
N THR A 19 20.71 -45.53 11.14
CA THR A 19 20.41 -44.16 10.72
C THR A 19 19.01 -44.17 10.16
N LYS A 20 18.04 -43.70 10.98
CA LYS A 20 16.76 -43.25 10.45
C LYS A 20 17.09 -42.38 9.24
N PRO A 21 16.43 -42.57 8.08
CA PRO A 21 16.67 -41.69 6.94
C PRO A 21 16.50 -40.27 7.43
N LYS A 22 17.55 -39.44 7.28
CA LYS A 22 17.50 -38.04 7.64
C LYS A 22 16.31 -37.48 6.87
N LYS A 23 15.32 -36.95 7.62
CA LYS A 23 14.25 -36.19 6.98
C LYS A 23 14.95 -34.98 6.37
N PHE A 24 14.76 -34.78 5.09
CA PHE A 24 15.21 -33.57 4.44
C PHE A 24 14.59 -32.39 5.17
N LYS A 25 15.40 -31.40 5.53
CA LYS A 25 14.94 -30.13 6.08
C LYS A 25 15.60 -29.07 5.24
N HIS A 26 14.78 -28.22 4.71
CA HIS A 26 15.30 -27.00 4.12
C HIS A 26 16.11 -26.23 5.18
N ASP A 27 17.25 -25.72 4.77
CA ASP A 27 18.08 -24.87 5.61
C ASP A 27 17.44 -23.50 5.68
N THR A 28 16.65 -23.23 6.71
CA THR A 28 15.86 -22.03 6.88
C THR A 28 16.54 -21.04 7.83
N PRO A 29 16.57 -19.73 7.50
CA PRO A 29 16.01 -19.11 6.30
C PRO A 29 16.83 -19.45 5.04
N LEU A 30 16.19 -19.48 3.87
CA LEU A 30 16.87 -19.69 2.58
C LEU A 30 17.76 -18.48 2.24
N ILE A 31 17.33 -17.30 2.65
CA ILE A 31 18.06 -16.04 2.48
C ILE A 31 18.90 -15.81 3.74
N LYS A 32 20.18 -16.21 3.69
CA LYS A 32 21.11 -16.11 4.82
C LYS A 32 21.97 -14.84 4.81
N GLU A 33 22.07 -14.20 3.67
CA GLU A 33 22.87 -12.98 3.50
C GLU A 33 22.17 -11.80 4.13
N ASP A 34 22.93 -10.89 4.72
CA ASP A 34 22.40 -9.62 5.19
C ASP A 34 22.16 -8.68 3.98
N VAL A 35 20.97 -8.79 3.41
CA VAL A 35 20.55 -7.99 2.26
C VAL A 35 20.61 -6.49 2.58
N ARG A 36 20.41 -6.10 3.85
CA ARG A 36 20.51 -4.69 4.27
C ARG A 36 21.92 -4.15 4.13
N ALA A 37 22.90 -4.92 4.55
CA ALA A 37 24.31 -4.52 4.44
C ALA A 37 24.75 -4.39 2.97
N LEU A 38 24.37 -5.36 2.13
CA LEU A 38 24.65 -5.32 0.69
C LEU A 38 23.90 -4.16 0.01
N GLY A 39 22.63 -3.95 0.35
CA GLY A 39 21.82 -2.89 -0.20
C GLY A 39 22.37 -1.50 0.12
N LYS A 40 22.89 -1.29 1.33
CA LYS A 40 23.43 0.00 1.75
C LYS A 40 24.62 0.44 0.88
N ILE A 41 25.52 -0.49 0.61
CA ILE A 41 26.68 -0.25 -0.28
C ILE A 41 26.20 0.09 -1.69
N GLU A 42 25.17 -0.57 -2.17
CA GLU A 42 24.63 -0.37 -3.53
C GLU A 42 23.88 0.94 -3.67
N VAL A 43 23.11 1.34 -2.67
CA VAL A 43 22.42 2.65 -2.59
C VAL A 43 23.44 3.79 -2.61
N GLU A 44 24.52 3.71 -1.83
CA GLU A 44 25.60 4.71 -1.84
C GLU A 44 26.23 4.83 -3.23
N LYS A 45 26.58 3.71 -3.84
CA LYS A 45 27.13 3.68 -5.20
C LYS A 45 26.18 4.23 -6.27
N SER A 46 24.88 3.96 -6.11
CA SER A 46 23.87 4.46 -7.05
C SER A 46 23.64 5.96 -6.90
N ALA A 47 23.73 6.46 -5.65
CA ALA A 47 23.63 7.90 -5.39
C ALA A 47 24.80 8.67 -6.02
N GLU A 48 26.00 8.08 -6.05
CA GLU A 48 27.14 8.68 -6.75
C GLU A 48 26.95 8.79 -8.27
N MET A 49 26.19 7.88 -8.87
CA MET A 49 25.85 7.90 -10.30
C MET A 49 24.66 8.83 -10.63
N GLY A 50 23.96 9.29 -9.62
CA GLY A 50 22.82 10.18 -9.74
C GLY A 50 23.20 11.64 -9.96
N PRO A 51 22.22 12.52 -10.13
CA PRO A 51 22.45 13.95 -10.19
C PRO A 51 23.08 14.42 -8.88
N THR A 52 24.18 15.20 -8.99
CA THR A 52 24.85 15.77 -7.81
C THR A 52 23.89 16.67 -7.05
N PRO A 53 23.76 16.53 -5.72
CA PRO A 53 22.97 17.44 -4.93
C PRO A 53 23.51 18.85 -5.09
N VAL A 54 22.65 19.78 -5.48
CA VAL A 54 23.04 21.19 -5.47
C VAL A 54 22.81 21.68 -4.07
N GLU A 55 23.90 21.98 -3.34
CA GLU A 55 23.84 22.70 -2.06
C GLU A 55 23.13 24.04 -2.27
N GLY A 56 21.86 24.08 -1.94
CA GLY A 56 21.07 25.29 -1.89
C GLY A 56 20.60 25.48 -0.46
N ASP A 57 20.69 26.70 0.06
CA ASP A 57 20.13 27.09 1.33
C ASP A 57 18.61 26.82 1.30
N PHE A 58 18.20 25.67 1.82
CA PHE A 58 16.79 25.38 2.00
C PHE A 58 16.32 26.23 3.17
N LYS A 59 15.66 27.36 2.87
CA LYS A 59 14.94 28.13 3.89
C LYS A 59 14.02 27.17 4.64
N LYS A 60 14.29 26.96 5.93
CA LYS A 60 13.34 26.32 6.82
C LYS A 60 12.03 27.07 6.69
N LEU A 61 10.98 26.41 6.22
CA LEU A 61 9.63 26.95 6.19
C LEU A 61 9.28 27.39 7.61
N GLU A 62 9.31 28.70 7.88
CA GLU A 62 8.80 29.22 9.13
C GLU A 62 7.31 28.88 9.21
N LYS A 63 6.92 28.18 10.28
CA LYS A 63 5.51 27.94 10.57
C LYS A 63 4.78 29.28 10.58
N ARG A 64 4.01 29.55 9.55
CA ARG A 64 3.27 30.78 9.40
C ARG A 64 2.32 30.96 10.57
N LYS A 65 2.45 32.10 11.25
CA LYS A 65 1.59 32.52 12.35
C LYS A 65 0.14 32.55 11.87
N GLN A 66 -0.76 31.88 12.60
CA GLN A 66 -2.19 31.89 12.29
C GLN A 66 -2.70 33.30 12.10
N ILE A 67 -3.37 33.55 10.99
CA ILE A 67 -4.21 34.74 10.81
C ILE A 67 -5.33 34.59 11.82
N SER A 68 -5.37 35.48 12.82
CA SER A 68 -6.45 35.48 13.79
C SER A 68 -7.75 35.76 13.05
N SER A 69 -8.66 34.75 13.06
CA SER A 69 -10.03 34.96 12.64
C SER A 69 -10.64 36.09 13.46
N VAL A 70 -11.31 37.03 12.81
CA VAL A 70 -12.09 38.06 13.46
C VAL A 70 -13.08 37.36 14.41
N LYS A 71 -12.91 37.54 15.70
CA LYS A 71 -13.85 36.99 16.69
C LYS A 71 -15.25 37.57 16.38
N GLU A 72 -16.17 36.73 15.97
CA GLU A 72 -17.57 37.15 15.90
C GLU A 72 -18.03 37.58 17.27
N LYS A 73 -18.51 38.83 17.37
CA LYS A 73 -19.05 39.39 18.63
C LYS A 73 -20.35 38.67 18.93
N ASN A 74 -20.32 37.79 19.92
CA ASN A 74 -21.52 37.16 20.42
C ASN A 74 -22.19 38.09 21.42
N TYR A 75 -23.25 38.78 21.02
CA TYR A 75 -23.95 39.81 21.81
C TYR A 75 -24.75 39.24 22.98
N LEU A 76 -24.80 37.92 23.14
CA LEU A 76 -25.57 37.23 24.19
C LEU A 76 -24.70 36.78 25.38
N LEU A 77 -23.38 36.85 25.28
CA LEU A 77 -22.44 36.42 26.31
C LEU A 77 -21.49 37.55 26.67
N ILE A 78 -21.47 37.90 27.95
CA ILE A 78 -20.47 38.83 28.49
C ILE A 78 -19.10 38.14 28.38
N PRO A 79 -18.13 38.72 27.66
CA PRO A 79 -16.82 38.14 27.49
C PRO A 79 -16.14 37.82 28.82
N ASP A 80 -15.32 36.76 28.88
CA ASP A 80 -14.61 36.35 30.10
C ASP A 80 -13.63 37.39 30.64
N GLU A 81 -13.33 38.42 29.87
CA GLU A 81 -12.52 39.58 30.26
C GLU A 81 -13.18 40.41 31.39
N TYR A 82 -14.52 40.28 31.60
CA TYR A 82 -15.25 40.98 32.66
C TYR A 82 -15.49 40.06 33.87
N MET A 83 -14.44 39.49 34.45
CA MET A 83 -14.57 38.65 35.64
C MET A 83 -15.21 39.40 36.83
N LEU A 84 -15.06 40.71 36.95
CA LEU A 84 -15.72 41.58 37.98
C LEU A 84 -17.25 41.56 37.88
N LEU A 85 -17.80 41.38 36.68
CA LEU A 85 -19.24 41.32 36.44
C LEU A 85 -19.87 39.94 36.86
N LYS A 86 -19.06 38.98 37.22
CA LYS A 86 -19.52 37.68 37.78
C LYS A 86 -19.57 37.65 39.29
N GLN A 87 -19.15 38.75 39.95
CA GLN A 87 -19.26 38.87 41.43
C GLN A 87 -20.71 38.79 41.87
N LYS A 88 -20.95 38.13 43.01
CA LYS A 88 -22.24 38.03 43.60
C LYS A 88 -22.59 39.33 44.31
N VAL A 89 -23.79 39.86 44.07
CA VAL A 89 -24.26 41.16 44.58
C VAL A 89 -25.62 40.96 45.28
N THR A 90 -25.84 41.79 46.26
CA THR A 90 -27.12 41.86 46.98
C THR A 90 -27.64 43.29 46.92
N PHE A 91 -28.79 43.45 46.30
CA PHE A 91 -29.44 44.77 46.14
C PHE A 91 -30.87 44.71 46.67
N LYS A 92 -31.30 45.78 47.35
CA LYS A 92 -32.66 46.00 47.75
C LYS A 92 -33.12 47.34 47.27
N PHE A 93 -33.90 47.36 46.19
CA PHE A 93 -34.50 48.59 45.62
C PHE A 93 -35.96 48.70 46.11
N GLN A 94 -36.36 49.80 46.69
CA GLN A 94 -37.72 50.12 47.08
C GLN A 94 -38.13 51.40 46.44
N ASN A 95 -38.99 51.40 45.43
CA ASN A 95 -39.49 52.55 44.71
C ASN A 95 -38.35 53.48 44.24
N LEU A 96 -37.21 52.94 43.77
CA LEU A 96 -36.03 53.70 43.31
C LEU A 96 -36.19 54.01 41.81
N ASP A 97 -35.77 55.19 41.40
CA ASP A 97 -35.78 55.55 39.97
C ASP A 97 -34.79 54.61 39.20
N TYR A 98 -35.21 54.21 38.00
CA TYR A 98 -34.42 53.27 37.20
C TYR A 98 -33.05 53.84 36.90
N LYS A 99 -32.86 55.07 36.60
CA LYS A 99 -31.59 55.73 36.34
C LYS A 99 -30.63 55.69 37.55
N GLU A 100 -31.18 55.84 38.74
CA GLU A 100 -30.41 55.71 39.98
C GLU A 100 -30.02 54.27 40.26
N ALA A 101 -30.91 53.31 39.97
CA ALA A 101 -30.62 51.88 40.09
C ALA A 101 -29.48 51.50 39.14
N MET A 102 -29.47 51.94 37.88
CA MET A 102 -28.39 51.70 36.92
C MET A 102 -27.08 52.39 37.35
N SER A 103 -27.12 53.57 37.95
CA SER A 103 -25.93 54.20 38.50
C SER A 103 -25.31 53.44 39.67
N LEU A 104 -26.14 52.82 40.52
CA LEU A 104 -25.66 51.90 41.57
C LEU A 104 -25.04 50.65 40.97
N MET A 105 -25.69 50.05 39.97
CA MET A 105 -25.15 48.90 39.26
C MET A 105 -23.80 49.22 38.61
N ALA A 106 -23.64 50.43 38.00
CA ALA A 106 -22.41 50.86 37.40
C ALA A 106 -21.24 50.95 38.42
N LYS A 107 -21.53 51.52 39.60
CA LYS A 107 -20.52 51.64 40.68
C LYS A 107 -20.09 50.30 41.26
N VAL A 108 -21.00 49.34 41.39
CA VAL A 108 -20.68 48.02 41.92
C VAL A 108 -19.97 47.14 40.88
N GLY A 109 -20.31 47.30 39.62
CA GLY A 109 -19.69 46.54 38.55
C GLY A 109 -18.38 47.16 37.99
N ASP A 110 -18.01 48.35 38.44
CA ASP A 110 -16.88 49.17 37.93
C ASP A 110 -16.94 49.35 36.42
N VAL A 111 -18.15 49.62 35.89
CA VAL A 111 -18.45 49.79 34.46
C VAL A 111 -19.17 51.10 34.22
N ASN A 112 -18.98 51.68 33.04
CA ASN A 112 -19.68 52.88 32.63
C ASN A 112 -21.04 52.48 32.02
N ILE A 113 -22.16 52.85 32.67
CA ILE A 113 -23.50 52.63 32.14
C ILE A 113 -24.06 53.94 31.62
N LEU A 114 -24.39 54.00 30.34
CA LEU A 114 -25.11 55.10 29.72
C LEU A 114 -26.57 54.74 29.58
N VAL A 115 -27.45 55.57 30.21
CA VAL A 115 -28.88 55.29 30.21
C VAL A 115 -29.56 56.28 29.28
N GLY A 116 -30.32 55.77 28.30
CA GLY A 116 -31.12 56.62 27.38
C GLY A 116 -32.18 57.42 28.11
N GLU A 117 -32.66 58.52 27.52
CA GLU A 117 -33.70 59.39 28.10
C GLU A 117 -35.04 58.66 28.24
N GLU A 118 -35.30 57.74 27.37
CA GLU A 118 -36.50 56.89 27.36
C GLU A 118 -36.57 55.84 28.47
N VAL A 119 -35.43 55.61 29.13
CA VAL A 119 -35.31 54.68 30.25
C VAL A 119 -35.71 55.36 31.55
N ALA A 120 -36.96 55.20 31.95
CA ALA A 120 -37.49 55.83 33.14
C ALA A 120 -38.46 54.89 33.90
N GLY A 121 -38.70 55.20 35.15
CA GLY A 121 -39.67 54.51 35.97
C GLY A 121 -39.10 53.96 37.29
N ALA A 122 -39.96 53.79 38.26
CA ALA A 122 -39.57 53.23 39.56
C ALA A 122 -39.42 51.74 39.54
N ILE A 123 -38.44 51.22 40.25
CA ILE A 123 -38.16 49.79 40.44
C ILE A 123 -38.32 49.44 41.93
N THR A 124 -38.93 48.27 42.16
CA THR A 124 -38.91 47.57 43.43
C THR A 124 -38.40 46.16 43.16
N ALA A 125 -37.22 45.84 43.63
CA ALA A 125 -36.58 44.54 43.44
C ALA A 125 -35.74 44.17 44.68
N GLU A 126 -35.72 42.90 45.05
CA GLU A 126 -34.83 42.37 46.06
C GLU A 126 -34.06 41.19 45.45
N LEU A 127 -32.74 41.38 45.27
CA LEU A 127 -31.81 40.44 44.68
C LEU A 127 -30.79 40.10 45.77
N SER A 128 -30.68 38.81 46.14
CA SER A 128 -29.78 38.31 47.19
C SER A 128 -28.83 37.27 46.62
N ASP A 129 -27.51 37.50 46.75
CA ASP A 129 -26.44 36.57 46.31
C ASP A 129 -26.52 36.15 44.83
N VAL A 130 -26.87 37.10 43.96
CA VAL A 130 -27.00 36.90 42.50
C VAL A 130 -25.75 37.47 41.78
N PRO A 131 -25.18 36.76 40.79
CA PRO A 131 -24.12 37.34 39.97
C PRO A 131 -24.55 38.67 39.32
N TRP A 132 -23.66 39.65 39.28
CA TRP A 132 -23.95 40.99 38.78
C TRP A 132 -24.58 41.00 37.39
N ASP A 133 -24.02 40.15 36.47
CA ASP A 133 -24.50 40.00 35.08
C ASP A 133 -25.95 39.54 35.03
N LYS A 134 -26.35 38.59 35.89
CA LYS A 134 -27.71 38.10 35.95
C LYS A 134 -28.66 39.10 36.64
N ALA A 135 -28.16 39.79 37.66
CA ALA A 135 -28.89 40.87 38.30
C ALA A 135 -29.18 42.03 37.35
N PHE A 136 -28.17 42.41 36.54
CA PHE A 136 -28.33 43.44 35.54
C PHE A 136 -29.33 43.06 34.45
N ASN A 137 -29.22 41.86 33.89
CA ASN A 137 -30.17 41.34 32.89
C ASN A 137 -31.61 41.24 33.46
N ALA A 138 -31.76 40.81 34.69
CA ALA A 138 -33.08 40.74 35.33
C ALA A 138 -33.71 42.13 35.50
N LEU A 139 -32.92 43.14 35.80
CA LEU A 139 -33.40 44.53 35.88
C LEU A 139 -33.79 45.11 34.50
N LEU A 140 -33.06 44.74 33.44
CA LEU A 140 -33.44 45.11 32.09
C LEU A 140 -34.75 44.46 31.65
N ASP A 141 -34.88 43.14 31.91
CA ASP A 141 -36.08 42.36 31.57
C ASP A 141 -37.36 42.89 32.27
N MET A 142 -37.25 43.33 33.51
CA MET A 142 -38.41 43.86 34.27
C MET A 142 -39.11 45.02 33.58
N LYS A 143 -38.38 45.83 32.80
CA LYS A 143 -38.91 46.97 32.10
C LYS A 143 -38.79 46.89 30.58
N ASN A 144 -38.42 45.66 30.07
CA ASN A 144 -38.24 45.42 28.65
C ASN A 144 -37.22 46.40 27.99
N PHE A 145 -36.12 46.62 28.67
CA PHE A 145 -34.99 47.38 28.13
C PHE A 145 -33.91 46.43 27.61
N ALA A 146 -33.07 46.90 26.71
CA ALA A 146 -31.95 46.17 26.15
C ALA A 146 -30.62 46.90 26.35
N ALA A 147 -29.55 46.15 26.49
CA ALA A 147 -28.22 46.72 26.63
C ALA A 147 -27.32 46.36 25.45
N ASP A 148 -26.57 47.36 24.95
CA ASP A 148 -25.46 47.19 24.00
C ASP A 148 -24.14 47.32 24.77
N ILE A 149 -23.34 46.26 24.77
CA ILE A 149 -22.09 46.18 25.55
C ILE A 149 -20.91 46.45 24.61
N ASP A 150 -20.21 47.56 24.77
CA ASP A 150 -18.98 47.84 24.07
C ASP A 150 -17.78 47.54 24.98
N VAL A 151 -17.20 46.36 24.77
CA VAL A 151 -16.08 45.87 25.57
C VAL A 151 -14.84 46.75 25.42
N ALA A 152 -14.58 47.28 24.21
CA ALA A 152 -13.38 48.06 23.91
C ALA A 152 -13.36 49.40 24.66
N SER A 153 -14.55 49.96 24.87
CA SER A 153 -14.70 51.28 25.55
C SER A 153 -15.12 51.15 27.02
N ASN A 154 -15.31 49.96 27.54
CA ASN A 154 -15.87 49.68 28.86
C ASN A 154 -17.18 50.48 29.13
N ILE A 155 -18.08 50.43 28.12
CA ILE A 155 -19.37 51.18 28.17
C ILE A 155 -20.51 50.21 27.90
N ILE A 156 -21.51 50.27 28.78
CA ILE A 156 -22.79 49.56 28.57
C ILE A 156 -23.87 50.64 28.31
N ARG A 157 -24.54 50.52 27.18
CA ARG A 157 -25.62 51.42 26.78
C ARG A 157 -26.97 50.75 27.03
N VAL A 158 -27.86 51.37 27.79
CA VAL A 158 -29.20 50.86 28.07
C VAL A 158 -30.19 51.74 27.31
N HIS A 159 -30.99 51.10 26.47
CA HIS A 159 -32.00 51.74 25.64
C HIS A 159 -33.31 50.88 25.58
N SER A 160 -34.35 51.41 25.00
CA SER A 160 -35.49 50.62 24.60
C SER A 160 -35.12 49.70 23.42
N PRO A 161 -35.69 48.53 23.25
CA PRO A 161 -35.43 47.67 22.10
C PRO A 161 -35.67 48.34 20.75
N ALA A 162 -36.69 49.19 20.68
CA ALA A 162 -37.00 49.95 19.46
C ALA A 162 -35.89 50.92 19.08
N THR A 163 -35.31 51.67 20.05
CA THR A 163 -34.22 52.58 19.85
C THR A 163 -32.95 51.83 19.45
N LEU A 164 -32.64 50.73 20.09
CA LEU A 164 -31.49 49.88 19.79
C LEU A 164 -31.55 49.35 18.37
N THR A 165 -32.71 48.75 17.97
CA THR A 165 -32.93 48.25 16.62
C THR A 165 -32.78 49.34 15.56
N SER A 166 -33.29 50.57 15.86
CA SER A 166 -33.14 51.73 14.99
C SER A 166 -31.68 52.14 14.85
N GLN A 167 -30.91 52.16 15.92
CA GLN A 167 -29.46 52.47 15.90
C GLN A 167 -28.66 51.38 15.14
N GLU A 168 -29.00 50.09 15.35
CA GLU A 168 -28.35 49.00 14.61
C GLU A 168 -28.67 49.01 13.13
N SER A 169 -29.95 49.29 12.75
CA SER A 169 -30.31 49.42 11.35
C SER A 169 -29.58 50.61 10.67
N TYR A 170 -29.44 51.73 11.40
CA TYR A 170 -28.64 52.88 10.92
C TYR A 170 -27.17 52.54 10.78
N LYS A 171 -26.57 51.83 11.76
CA LYS A 171 -25.16 51.35 11.70
C LYS A 171 -24.99 50.41 10.52
N SER A 172 -25.92 49.49 10.32
CA SER A 172 -25.91 48.52 9.21
C SER A 172 -26.07 49.23 7.85
N ALA A 173 -27.02 50.17 7.75
CA ALA A 173 -27.19 50.97 6.54
C ALA A 173 -25.94 51.83 6.22
N ARG A 174 -25.32 52.43 7.23
CA ARG A 174 -24.05 53.14 7.08
C ARG A 174 -22.91 52.23 6.65
N ALA A 175 -22.80 51.03 7.27
CA ALA A 175 -21.80 50.05 6.90
C ALA A 175 -22.00 49.55 5.46
N SER A 176 -23.26 49.33 5.03
CA SER A 176 -23.57 48.96 3.65
C SER A 176 -23.27 50.07 2.65
N ALA A 177 -23.56 51.33 3.03
CA ALA A 177 -23.20 52.48 2.20
C ALA A 177 -21.69 52.66 2.04
N VAL A 178 -20.91 52.44 3.13
CA VAL A 178 -19.45 52.45 3.07
C VAL A 178 -18.93 51.28 2.21
N ARG A 179 -19.49 50.08 2.36
CA ARG A 179 -19.15 48.95 1.48
C ARG A 179 -19.43 49.28 0.03
N LYS A 180 -20.60 49.84 -0.28
CA LYS A 180 -20.97 50.24 -1.64
C LYS A 180 -20.04 51.32 -2.20
N LYS A 181 -19.62 52.25 -1.36
CA LYS A 181 -18.63 53.28 -1.76
C LYS A 181 -17.28 52.63 -2.09
N VAL A 182 -16.78 51.73 -1.22
CA VAL A 182 -15.51 51.00 -1.44
C VAL A 182 -15.62 50.11 -2.68
N GLU A 183 -16.77 49.49 -2.92
CA GLU A 183 -17.01 48.69 -4.11
C GLU A 183 -17.01 49.51 -5.39
N LEU A 184 -17.60 50.71 -5.36
CA LEU A 184 -17.52 51.70 -6.46
C LEU A 184 -16.08 52.19 -6.69
N GLU A 185 -15.33 52.52 -5.64
CA GLU A 185 -13.91 52.88 -5.73
C GLU A 185 -13.08 51.73 -6.29
N ASN A 186 -13.34 50.53 -5.82
CA ASN A 186 -12.68 49.32 -6.34
C ASN A 186 -13.04 48.99 -7.79
N SER A 187 -14.24 49.38 -8.26
CA SER A 187 -14.63 49.14 -9.65
C SER A 187 -13.96 50.10 -10.64
N VAL A 188 -13.45 51.23 -10.15
CA VAL A 188 -12.74 52.24 -10.96
C VAL A 188 -11.22 52.01 -10.98
N GLU A 189 -10.69 51.13 -10.10
CA GLU A 189 -9.28 50.76 -10.13
C GLU A 189 -8.89 50.12 -11.47
N PRO A 190 -7.82 50.60 -12.14
CA PRO A 190 -7.41 50.07 -13.43
C PRO A 190 -6.97 48.61 -13.28
N VAL A 191 -7.44 47.80 -14.22
CA VAL A 191 -7.01 46.39 -14.31
C VAL A 191 -5.74 46.33 -15.13
N VAL A 192 -4.67 45.80 -14.57
CA VAL A 192 -3.34 45.63 -15.16
C VAL A 192 -3.13 44.17 -15.50
N SER A 193 -2.27 43.92 -16.49
CA SER A 193 -1.86 42.57 -16.83
C SER A 193 -0.36 42.42 -16.61
N GLU A 194 0.03 41.45 -15.82
CA GLU A 194 1.44 41.13 -15.56
C GLU A 194 1.79 39.69 -15.97
N ILE A 195 3.07 39.53 -16.35
CA ILE A 195 3.61 38.25 -16.79
C ILE A 195 4.58 37.74 -15.73
N PHE A 196 4.25 36.62 -15.11
CA PHE A 196 5.08 35.93 -14.14
C PHE A 196 5.79 34.75 -14.80
N ARG A 197 7.11 34.77 -14.84
CA ARG A 197 7.92 33.66 -15.36
C ARG A 197 8.19 32.66 -14.26
N LEU A 198 8.02 31.37 -14.60
CA LEU A 198 8.19 30.25 -13.69
C LEU A 198 9.47 29.46 -14.03
N TYR A 199 10.20 29.05 -13.01
CA TYR A 199 11.46 28.33 -13.15
C TYR A 199 11.28 26.83 -12.91
N TYR A 200 10.55 26.44 -11.88
CA TYR A 200 10.47 25.05 -11.40
C TYR A 200 9.09 24.45 -11.62
N ILE A 201 8.02 25.11 -11.24
CA ILE A 201 6.64 24.61 -11.41
C ILE A 201 6.13 24.80 -12.84
N THR A 202 5.12 24.02 -13.20
CA THR A 202 4.48 24.16 -14.51
C THR A 202 3.45 25.30 -14.51
N PRO A 203 3.25 25.99 -15.66
CA PRO A 203 2.25 27.05 -15.77
C PRO A 203 0.83 26.57 -15.45
N ALA A 204 0.52 25.32 -15.74
CA ALA A 204 -0.78 24.71 -15.44
C ALA A 204 -1.03 24.56 -13.93
N GLU A 205 -0.03 24.10 -13.18
CA GLU A 205 -0.09 23.99 -11.72
C GLU A 205 -0.21 25.37 -11.06
N ALA A 206 0.64 26.31 -11.48
CA ALA A 206 0.57 27.69 -10.98
C ALA A 206 -0.80 28.33 -11.24
N LYS A 207 -1.34 28.18 -12.45
CA LYS A 207 -2.67 28.67 -12.78
C LYS A 207 -3.75 28.04 -11.89
N ALA A 208 -3.71 26.70 -11.70
CA ALA A 208 -4.67 25.99 -10.85
C ALA A 208 -4.65 26.54 -9.42
N THR A 209 -3.47 26.64 -8.82
CA THR A 209 -3.29 27.16 -7.45
C THR A 209 -3.74 28.62 -7.30
N ILE A 210 -3.36 29.48 -8.24
CA ILE A 210 -3.76 30.89 -8.21
C ILE A 210 -5.28 31.03 -8.40
N THR A 211 -5.86 30.30 -9.35
CA THR A 211 -7.30 30.34 -9.59
C THR A 211 -8.09 29.87 -8.37
N GLU A 212 -7.67 28.79 -7.74
CA GLU A 212 -8.30 28.23 -6.54
C GLU A 212 -8.25 29.21 -5.36
N LEU A 213 -7.10 29.88 -5.17
CA LEU A 213 -6.90 30.86 -4.09
C LEU A 213 -7.84 32.06 -4.23
N PHE A 214 -8.12 32.53 -5.45
CA PHE A 214 -8.93 33.72 -5.70
C PHE A 214 -10.39 33.41 -6.05
N THR A 215 -10.76 32.13 -6.21
CA THR A 215 -12.14 31.74 -6.44
C THR A 215 -12.86 31.64 -5.09
N SER A 216 -13.77 32.59 -4.81
CA SER A 216 -14.67 32.48 -3.68
C SER A 216 -15.97 31.82 -4.13
N THR A 217 -16.28 30.67 -3.51
CA THR A 217 -17.54 29.96 -3.72
C THR A 217 -18.57 30.48 -2.72
N GLY A 218 -19.38 31.48 -3.11
CA GLY A 218 -20.55 31.92 -2.36
C GLY A 218 -21.83 31.35 -2.98
N GLU A 219 -22.92 31.25 -2.18
CA GLU A 219 -24.22 30.78 -2.72
C GLU A 219 -24.64 31.64 -3.93
N GLY A 220 -24.50 31.06 -5.10
CA GLY A 220 -25.06 31.56 -6.37
C GLY A 220 -24.14 32.35 -7.31
N SER A 221 -22.87 32.58 -7.01
CA SER A 221 -21.92 33.22 -7.93
C SER A 221 -20.48 32.81 -7.72
N THR A 222 -19.85 32.30 -8.76
CA THR A 222 -18.40 32.10 -8.81
C THR A 222 -17.78 33.40 -9.29
N TYR A 223 -17.27 34.21 -8.36
CA TYR A 223 -16.56 35.46 -8.68
C TYR A 223 -15.06 35.25 -8.53
N SER A 224 -14.31 35.54 -9.59
CA SER A 224 -12.85 35.62 -9.53
C SER A 224 -12.40 37.06 -9.86
N PRO A 225 -11.70 37.73 -8.93
CA PRO A 225 -11.21 39.09 -9.15
C PRO A 225 -10.08 39.17 -10.17
N ILE A 226 -9.49 38.03 -10.52
CA ILE A 226 -8.37 37.92 -11.46
C ILE A 226 -8.67 36.96 -12.59
N GLN A 227 -8.03 37.20 -13.73
CA GLN A 227 -8.03 36.27 -14.87
C GLN A 227 -6.62 35.73 -15.05
N VAL A 228 -6.48 34.39 -15.06
CA VAL A 228 -5.21 33.70 -15.14
C VAL A 228 -5.13 32.90 -16.45
N THR A 229 -4.11 33.17 -17.26
CA THR A 229 -3.85 32.48 -18.53
C THR A 229 -2.45 31.85 -18.48
N GLU A 230 -2.35 30.58 -18.86
CA GLU A 230 -1.08 29.88 -18.95
C GLU A 230 -0.45 30.05 -20.33
N GLU A 231 0.87 30.26 -20.36
CA GLU A 231 1.70 30.23 -21.56
C GLU A 231 2.79 29.17 -21.43
N LYS A 232 2.62 28.07 -22.16
CA LYS A 232 3.49 26.88 -22.06
C LYS A 232 4.87 27.10 -22.66
N THR A 233 4.94 27.83 -23.76
CA THR A 233 6.18 28.02 -24.55
C THR A 233 7.23 28.80 -23.78
N THR A 234 6.78 29.88 -23.10
CA THR A 234 7.67 30.76 -22.30
C THR A 234 7.71 30.39 -20.82
N ARG A 235 7.02 29.31 -20.42
CA ARG A 235 6.86 28.88 -19.02
C ARG A 235 6.43 30.05 -18.13
N SER A 236 5.37 30.73 -18.51
CA SER A 236 4.88 31.88 -17.79
C SER A 236 3.38 31.81 -17.56
N VAL A 237 2.93 32.57 -16.57
CA VAL A 237 1.52 32.78 -16.28
C VAL A 237 1.23 34.27 -16.43
N ILE A 238 0.21 34.58 -17.23
CA ILE A 238 -0.26 35.93 -17.41
C ILE A 238 -1.46 36.13 -16.51
N VAL A 239 -1.36 37.06 -15.59
CA VAL A 239 -2.43 37.38 -14.64
C VAL A 239 -2.92 38.78 -14.90
N ARG A 240 -4.23 38.90 -15.08
CA ARG A 240 -4.93 40.17 -15.22
C ARG A 240 -5.79 40.43 -14.00
N GLY A 241 -5.52 41.50 -13.30
CA GLY A 241 -6.19 41.87 -12.06
C GLY A 241 -5.87 43.27 -11.59
N LYS A 242 -6.26 43.60 -10.37
CA LYS A 242 -5.88 44.84 -9.71
C LYS A 242 -4.45 44.72 -9.17
N GLU A 243 -3.74 45.83 -9.05
CA GLU A 243 -2.37 45.84 -8.56
C GLU A 243 -2.19 45.16 -7.20
N LYS A 244 -3.12 45.33 -6.27
CA LYS A 244 -3.10 44.66 -4.95
C LYS A 244 -3.22 43.15 -5.05
N ASP A 245 -4.03 42.65 -6.01
CA ASP A 245 -4.21 41.23 -6.23
C ASP A 245 -2.97 40.65 -6.91
N LEU A 246 -2.35 41.39 -7.82
CA LEU A 246 -1.08 40.99 -8.47
C LEU A 246 0.08 40.92 -7.48
N ASP A 247 0.16 41.80 -6.50
CA ASP A 247 1.14 41.74 -5.39
C ASP A 247 0.98 40.48 -4.55
N VAL A 248 -0.26 40.04 -4.35
CA VAL A 248 -0.52 38.75 -3.66
C VAL A 248 -0.10 37.56 -4.53
N VAL A 249 -0.39 37.62 -5.82
CA VAL A 249 0.04 36.58 -6.77
C VAL A 249 1.57 36.51 -6.83
N ASP A 250 2.29 37.63 -6.87
CA ASP A 250 3.77 37.65 -6.86
C ASP A 250 4.33 36.95 -5.61
N LYS A 251 3.77 37.26 -4.43
CA LYS A 251 4.19 36.63 -3.18
C LYS A 251 3.90 35.12 -3.19
N VAL A 252 2.74 34.69 -3.70
CA VAL A 252 2.38 33.27 -3.80
C VAL A 252 3.31 32.56 -4.77
N ILE A 253 3.55 33.13 -5.96
CA ILE A 253 4.46 32.52 -6.94
C ILE A 253 5.87 32.36 -6.36
N ARG A 254 6.41 33.37 -5.68
CA ARG A 254 7.74 33.27 -5.03
C ARG A 254 7.83 32.19 -3.96
N GLU A 255 6.74 31.85 -3.30
CA GLU A 255 6.71 30.79 -2.29
C GLU A 255 6.56 29.40 -2.91
N ILE A 256 5.82 29.28 -4.03
CA ILE A 256 5.55 27.96 -4.66
C ILE A 256 6.57 27.60 -5.74
N ASP A 257 7.18 28.59 -6.43
CA ASP A 257 8.18 28.34 -7.49
C ASP A 257 9.58 28.11 -6.90
N VAL A 258 9.69 27.06 -6.09
CA VAL A 258 10.93 26.65 -5.45
C VAL A 258 11.44 25.35 -6.05
N ARG A 259 12.76 25.18 -6.03
CA ARG A 259 13.37 23.94 -6.50
C ARG A 259 12.94 22.76 -5.64
N THR A 260 12.33 21.75 -6.27
CA THR A 260 12.00 20.48 -5.62
C THR A 260 13.22 19.56 -5.57
N LYS A 261 13.36 18.82 -4.48
CA LYS A 261 14.39 17.79 -4.33
C LYS A 261 14.06 16.57 -5.17
N GLN A 262 15.11 15.84 -5.54
CA GLN A 262 14.96 14.54 -6.18
C GLN A 262 15.13 13.43 -5.15
N VAL A 263 14.49 12.31 -5.39
CA VAL A 263 14.60 11.11 -4.56
C VAL A 263 15.02 9.96 -5.47
N LEU A 264 16.12 9.31 -5.12
CA LEU A 264 16.48 7.99 -5.63
C LEU A 264 15.70 6.96 -4.82
N ILE A 265 15.04 6.05 -5.50
CA ILE A 265 14.37 4.92 -4.88
C ILE A 265 14.96 3.63 -5.44
N GLU A 266 15.47 2.78 -4.57
CA GLU A 266 15.93 1.44 -4.89
C GLU A 266 15.07 0.41 -4.18
N ALA A 267 14.62 -0.61 -4.92
CA ALA A 267 14.00 -1.77 -4.34
C ALA A 267 14.92 -2.99 -4.52
N PHE A 268 14.94 -3.87 -3.53
CA PHE A 268 15.67 -5.13 -3.56
C PHE A 268 14.67 -6.25 -3.39
N ILE A 269 14.50 -7.05 -4.43
CA ILE A 269 13.61 -8.20 -4.45
C ILE A 269 14.48 -9.44 -4.47
N VAL A 270 14.43 -10.22 -3.41
CA VAL A 270 15.22 -11.45 -3.25
C VAL A 270 14.27 -12.61 -3.19
N GLU A 271 14.35 -13.48 -4.17
CA GLU A 271 13.61 -14.74 -4.24
C GLU A 271 14.58 -15.90 -4.08
N ALA A 272 14.32 -16.79 -3.14
CA ALA A 272 15.07 -18.03 -2.94
C ALA A 272 14.12 -19.21 -3.03
N THR A 273 14.51 -20.20 -3.81
CA THR A 273 13.77 -21.45 -3.98
C THR A 273 14.62 -22.63 -3.58
N SER A 274 14.03 -23.58 -2.88
CA SER A 274 14.63 -24.89 -2.58
C SER A 274 13.63 -25.97 -2.94
N SER A 275 14.06 -26.92 -3.74
CA SER A 275 13.24 -28.06 -4.15
C SER A 275 13.95 -29.35 -3.82
N PHE A 276 13.23 -30.29 -3.21
CA PHE A 276 13.69 -31.61 -2.94
C PHE A 276 12.67 -32.61 -3.46
N GLU A 277 13.09 -33.54 -4.28
CA GLU A 277 12.25 -34.59 -4.83
C GLU A 277 12.93 -35.94 -4.63
N ARG A 278 12.21 -36.88 -4.06
CA ARG A 278 12.67 -38.26 -3.88
C ARG A 278 11.56 -39.22 -4.26
N ALA A 279 11.84 -40.10 -5.18
CA ALA A 279 10.92 -41.11 -5.58
C ALA A 279 11.59 -42.50 -5.58
N LEU A 280 10.85 -43.51 -5.21
CA LEU A 280 11.22 -44.91 -5.29
C LEU A 280 10.08 -45.66 -5.93
N GLY A 281 10.34 -46.29 -7.07
CA GLY A 281 9.39 -47.06 -7.83
C GLY A 281 9.87 -48.46 -8.10
N ASN A 282 8.94 -49.36 -8.30
CA ASN A 282 9.19 -50.74 -8.60
C ASN A 282 8.35 -51.15 -9.80
N LYS A 283 8.95 -51.88 -10.72
CA LYS A 283 8.24 -52.52 -11.84
C LYS A 283 8.40 -54.02 -11.75
N LEU A 284 7.31 -54.73 -11.69
CA LEU A 284 7.27 -56.17 -11.70
C LEU A 284 6.48 -56.65 -12.93
N GLY A 285 7.14 -57.33 -13.83
CA GLY A 285 6.57 -57.89 -15.03
C GLY A 285 6.72 -59.41 -15.02
N GLY A 286 5.75 -60.11 -15.55
CA GLY A 286 5.88 -61.57 -15.68
C GLY A 286 4.90 -62.16 -16.67
N ALA A 287 5.38 -63.11 -17.46
CA ALA A 287 4.53 -63.86 -18.34
C ALA A 287 4.85 -65.36 -18.20
N TYR A 288 3.84 -66.21 -18.26
CA TYR A 288 3.93 -67.66 -18.25
C TYR A 288 3.11 -68.19 -19.39
N THR A 289 3.70 -69.10 -20.15
CA THR A 289 3.02 -69.75 -21.26
C THR A 289 3.22 -71.28 -21.16
N ARG A 290 2.13 -71.99 -21.17
CA ARG A 290 2.14 -73.47 -21.21
C ARG A 290 1.03 -73.97 -22.12
N LYS A 291 1.44 -74.61 -23.26
CA LYS A 291 0.46 -75.06 -24.29
C LYS A 291 -0.51 -73.96 -24.70
N SER A 292 -1.80 -74.07 -24.33
CA SER A 292 -2.85 -73.09 -24.59
C SER A 292 -3.06 -72.11 -23.47
N LEU A 293 -2.36 -72.25 -22.32
CA LEU A 293 -2.51 -71.35 -21.19
C LEU A 293 -1.45 -70.25 -21.24
N ARG A 294 -1.86 -68.98 -21.25
CA ARG A 294 -1.04 -67.84 -21.06
C ARG A 294 -1.49 -67.07 -19.83
N ALA A 295 -0.58 -66.65 -18.96
CA ALA A 295 -0.86 -65.86 -17.77
C ALA A 295 0.22 -64.77 -17.68
N GLY A 296 -0.24 -63.58 -17.50
CA GLY A 296 0.60 -62.38 -17.32
C GLY A 296 -0.20 -61.24 -16.78
N GLY A 297 0.42 -60.12 -16.49
CA GLY A 297 -0.25 -58.95 -15.98
C GLY A 297 0.23 -57.70 -16.72
N THR A 298 -0.71 -56.80 -17.03
CA THR A 298 -0.48 -55.55 -17.68
C THR A 298 -1.35 -54.46 -17.11
N ILE A 299 -0.85 -53.23 -17.12
CA ILE A 299 -1.58 -52.07 -16.63
C ILE A 299 -2.14 -51.21 -17.77
N GLU A 300 -1.53 -51.22 -18.93
CA GLU A 300 -1.99 -50.43 -20.08
C GLU A 300 -2.56 -51.36 -21.18
N GLY A 301 -3.91 -51.45 -21.26
CA GLY A 301 -4.67 -51.82 -22.45
C GLY A 301 -4.35 -53.12 -23.16
N SER A 302 -3.38 -53.90 -22.69
CA SER A 302 -3.00 -55.16 -23.24
C SER A 302 -3.86 -56.27 -22.66
N THR A 303 -4.61 -56.89 -23.49
CA THR A 303 -5.46 -58.01 -23.15
C THR A 303 -4.64 -59.21 -22.67
N ILE A 304 -4.95 -59.70 -21.49
CA ILE A 304 -4.53 -61.03 -21.07
C ILE A 304 -5.04 -62.03 -22.12
N GLY A 305 -4.10 -62.51 -22.89
CA GLY A 305 -4.45 -63.56 -23.87
C GLY A 305 -5.17 -63.03 -25.11
N ASN A 306 -4.50 -62.45 -26.06
CA ASN A 306 -5.02 -62.27 -27.42
C ASN A 306 -4.89 -63.72 -28.11
N PRO A 307 -5.99 -64.41 -28.38
CA PRO A 307 -5.91 -65.73 -28.97
C PRO A 307 -5.48 -65.76 -30.45
N SER A 308 -5.38 -64.63 -31.11
CA SER A 308 -4.94 -64.48 -32.51
C SER A 308 -3.57 -63.82 -32.69
N GLY A 309 -2.86 -63.56 -31.65
CA GLY A 309 -1.51 -62.97 -31.72
C GLY A 309 -0.43 -63.98 -31.85
N SER A 310 0.26 -63.98 -32.98
CA SER A 310 1.45 -64.75 -33.34
C SER A 310 2.43 -64.89 -32.16
N GLU A 311 3.18 -65.97 -32.13
CA GLU A 311 4.28 -66.31 -31.22
C GLU A 311 5.36 -65.22 -31.08
N ALA A 312 5.24 -64.17 -31.82
CA ALA A 312 6.18 -63.03 -31.87
C ALA A 312 6.35 -62.22 -30.55
N ALA A 313 5.34 -62.18 -29.69
CA ALA A 313 5.44 -61.45 -28.43
C ALA A 313 6.36 -62.11 -27.39
N LEU A 314 6.57 -63.44 -27.49
CA LEU A 314 7.51 -64.14 -26.60
C LEU A 314 8.91 -64.28 -27.24
N GLN A 315 9.03 -64.06 -28.56
CA GLN A 315 10.32 -64.17 -29.26
C GLN A 315 11.18 -62.93 -29.22
N THR A 316 10.56 -61.74 -28.97
CA THR A 316 11.31 -60.47 -28.95
C THR A 316 12.12 -60.29 -27.67
N THR A 317 12.11 -61.20 -26.73
CA THR A 317 12.83 -61.11 -25.46
C THR A 317 14.23 -61.78 -25.51
N THR A 318 14.79 -62.04 -26.68
CA THR A 318 16.08 -62.72 -26.82
C THR A 318 17.21 -61.65 -26.92
N GLY A 319 17.49 -60.82 -26.11
CA GLY A 319 18.72 -60.10 -26.32
C GLY A 319 19.08 -59.07 -25.39
N SER A 320 19.03 -58.07 -25.17
CA SER A 320 19.66 -57.03 -24.41
C SER A 320 18.68 -56.37 -23.45
N LEU A 321 19.20 -55.93 -22.33
CA LEU A 321 18.45 -55.09 -21.42
C LEU A 321 17.84 -53.83 -22.08
N ALA A 322 18.39 -53.43 -23.24
CA ALA A 322 17.87 -52.34 -24.05
C ALA A 322 16.59 -52.74 -24.84
N ASP A 323 16.45 -53.99 -25.22
CA ASP A 323 15.27 -54.51 -25.93
C ASP A 323 14.09 -54.84 -24.95
N ALA A 324 14.36 -54.76 -23.66
CA ALA A 324 13.34 -54.93 -22.63
C ALA A 324 12.29 -53.76 -22.60
N GLY A 325 12.45 -52.73 -23.39
CA GLY A 325 11.48 -51.68 -23.59
C GLY A 325 10.16 -52.12 -24.19
N THR A 326 10.17 -53.14 -25.04
CA THR A 326 8.94 -53.73 -25.65
C THR A 326 8.27 -54.75 -24.75
N ALA A 327 9.00 -55.32 -23.79
CA ALA A 327 8.39 -56.21 -22.77
C ALA A 327 7.65 -55.46 -21.65
N ALA A 328 7.51 -54.13 -21.75
CA ALA A 328 6.75 -53.33 -20.83
C ALA A 328 5.23 -53.61 -20.85
N GLN A 329 4.76 -54.41 -21.81
CA GLN A 329 3.34 -54.78 -21.94
C GLN A 329 2.84 -55.85 -20.94
N ASP A 330 3.77 -56.57 -20.30
CA ASP A 330 3.43 -57.61 -19.34
C ASP A 330 3.78 -57.24 -17.90
N THR A 331 3.49 -56.02 -17.50
CA THR A 331 3.68 -55.54 -16.13
C THR A 331 2.53 -55.97 -15.22
N ILE A 332 2.87 -56.66 -14.15
CA ILE A 332 1.94 -57.02 -13.06
C ILE A 332 1.72 -55.83 -12.15
N PHE A 333 2.77 -55.03 -11.96
CA PHE A 333 2.79 -53.85 -11.11
C PHE A 333 3.83 -52.85 -11.67
N ASN A 334 3.44 -51.59 -11.78
CA ASN A 334 4.31 -50.52 -12.28
C ASN A 334 4.06 -49.25 -11.47
N THR A 335 5.03 -48.87 -10.69
CA THR A 335 5.13 -47.53 -10.12
C THR A 335 6.28 -46.80 -10.80
N ASN A 336 6.00 -46.25 -11.97
CA ASN A 336 7.01 -45.57 -12.79
C ASN A 336 7.54 -44.31 -12.11
N VAL A 337 8.86 -44.21 -11.98
CA VAL A 337 9.53 -42.99 -11.54
C VAL A 337 9.97 -42.21 -12.76
N VAL A 338 9.25 -41.14 -13.08
CA VAL A 338 9.61 -40.26 -14.19
C VAL A 338 10.95 -39.54 -13.87
N GLY A 339 11.93 -39.72 -14.77
CA GLY A 339 13.25 -39.08 -14.58
C GLY A 339 14.14 -39.80 -13.57
N ALA A 340 13.94 -41.09 -13.35
CA ALA A 340 14.77 -41.88 -12.44
C ALA A 340 16.27 -41.67 -12.69
N THR A 341 17.01 -41.35 -11.62
CA THR A 341 18.47 -41.11 -11.66
C THR A 341 19.26 -42.41 -11.50
N SER A 342 18.66 -43.48 -10.97
CA SER A 342 19.27 -44.80 -10.78
C SER A 342 18.24 -45.88 -10.84
N GLY A 343 18.66 -47.09 -11.24
CA GLY A 343 17.78 -48.23 -11.29
C GLY A 343 18.58 -49.52 -11.33
N ILE A 344 18.01 -50.59 -10.78
CA ILE A 344 18.54 -51.97 -10.83
C ILE A 344 17.41 -52.85 -11.37
N GLY A 345 17.73 -53.64 -12.39
CA GLY A 345 16.78 -54.58 -12.96
C GLY A 345 17.33 -56.01 -12.94
N VAL A 346 16.46 -56.95 -12.70
CA VAL A 346 16.73 -58.39 -12.79
C VAL A 346 15.73 -59.04 -13.75
N LEU A 347 16.25 -59.75 -14.74
CA LEU A 347 15.45 -60.48 -15.70
C LEU A 347 15.81 -61.98 -15.59
N LYS A 348 14.80 -62.83 -15.35
CA LYS A 348 14.94 -64.28 -15.37
C LYS A 348 13.99 -64.86 -16.41
N LYS A 349 14.57 -65.60 -17.35
CA LYS A 349 13.82 -66.29 -18.36
C LYS A 349 14.00 -67.83 -18.17
N THR A 350 12.95 -68.56 -18.18
CA THR A 350 12.89 -70.03 -18.19
C THR A 350 11.99 -70.41 -19.36
N GLY A 351 12.28 -71.44 -20.13
CA GLY A 351 11.61 -71.76 -21.38
C GLY A 351 10.14 -71.32 -21.58
N SER A 352 9.32 -71.42 -20.54
CA SER A 352 7.91 -71.09 -20.56
C SER A 352 7.54 -69.85 -19.69
N ALA A 353 8.50 -69.24 -18.98
CA ALA A 353 8.24 -68.17 -18.06
C ALA A 353 9.30 -67.06 -18.15
N VAL A 354 8.86 -65.80 -18.06
CA VAL A 354 9.73 -64.63 -17.95
C VAL A 354 9.30 -63.87 -16.71
N LEU A 355 10.26 -63.46 -15.88
CA LEU A 355 10.06 -62.58 -14.73
C LEU A 355 11.03 -61.41 -14.83
N LYS A 356 10.52 -60.21 -14.77
CA LYS A 356 11.28 -58.96 -14.75
C LYS A 356 10.97 -58.23 -13.46
N LEU A 357 12.00 -57.87 -12.71
CA LEU A 357 11.92 -56.99 -11.56
C LEU A 357 12.84 -55.82 -11.81
N GLN A 358 12.32 -54.62 -11.68
CA GLN A 358 13.10 -53.38 -11.82
C GLN A 358 12.77 -52.43 -10.65
N ILE A 359 13.75 -51.92 -10.01
CA ILE A 359 13.67 -50.90 -8.97
C ILE A 359 14.27 -49.63 -9.51
N GLU A 360 13.53 -48.53 -9.47
CA GLU A 360 13.94 -47.23 -9.94
C GLU A 360 13.94 -46.24 -8.77
N ALA A 361 14.92 -45.38 -8.75
CA ALA A 361 15.05 -44.37 -7.71
C ALA A 361 15.39 -42.98 -8.33
N LEU A 362 14.80 -41.99 -7.79
CA LEU A 362 15.09 -40.58 -8.06
C LEU A 362 15.41 -39.87 -6.75
N GLU A 363 16.48 -39.09 -6.73
CA GLU A 363 16.73 -38.08 -5.71
C GLU A 363 17.30 -36.86 -6.41
N LYS A 364 16.59 -35.74 -6.24
CA LYS A 364 16.91 -34.47 -6.88
C LYS A 364 16.80 -33.35 -5.87
N GLU A 365 17.81 -32.53 -5.80
CA GLU A 365 17.85 -31.34 -4.98
C GLU A 365 18.17 -30.14 -5.87
N GLY A 366 17.45 -29.06 -5.70
CA GLY A 366 17.63 -27.82 -6.44
C GLY A 366 17.58 -26.64 -5.50
N LEU A 367 18.55 -25.75 -5.62
CA LEU A 367 18.60 -24.46 -4.93
C LEU A 367 18.69 -23.37 -5.99
N GLY A 368 17.82 -22.36 -5.85
CA GLY A 368 17.79 -21.22 -6.74
C GLY A 368 17.75 -19.93 -5.95
N LYS A 369 18.42 -18.89 -6.41
CA LYS A 369 18.34 -17.55 -5.84
C LYS A 369 18.30 -16.53 -6.97
N THR A 370 17.32 -15.66 -6.94
CA THR A 370 17.15 -14.55 -7.89
C THR A 370 17.15 -13.25 -7.11
N ILE A 371 17.94 -12.29 -7.55
CA ILE A 371 17.99 -10.95 -6.99
C ILE A 371 17.66 -9.96 -8.10
N SER A 372 16.65 -9.12 -7.88
CA SER A 372 16.25 -8.05 -8.78
C SER A 372 16.34 -6.72 -8.05
N ASN A 373 16.98 -5.73 -8.65
CA ASN A 373 17.22 -4.43 -8.06
C ASN A 373 16.79 -3.29 -9.01
N PRO A 374 15.47 -3.00 -9.11
CA PRO A 374 14.99 -1.86 -9.86
C PRO A 374 15.33 -0.55 -9.15
N LYS A 375 15.82 0.44 -9.92
CA LYS A 375 16.23 1.76 -9.44
C LYS A 375 15.58 2.83 -10.28
N LEU A 376 15.12 3.90 -9.64
CA LEU A 376 14.56 5.04 -10.35
C LEU A 376 14.77 6.35 -9.58
N PHE A 377 14.80 7.45 -10.32
CA PHE A 377 14.87 8.81 -9.80
C PHE A 377 13.56 9.50 -10.11
N THR A 378 13.05 10.25 -9.16
CA THR A 378 11.87 11.08 -9.37
C THR A 378 11.93 12.34 -8.51
N LEU A 379 11.10 13.33 -8.85
CA LEU A 379 10.93 14.53 -8.04
C LEU A 379 10.02 14.24 -6.84
N ASP A 380 10.10 15.08 -5.84
CA ASP A 380 9.18 15.07 -4.71
C ASP A 380 7.72 15.17 -5.18
N ASN A 381 6.83 14.33 -4.61
CA ASN A 381 5.41 14.22 -4.96
C ASN A 381 5.10 13.85 -6.43
N GLN A 382 6.08 13.31 -7.18
CA GLN A 382 5.87 12.85 -8.55
C GLN A 382 5.91 11.34 -8.64
N VAL A 383 4.89 10.76 -9.30
CA VAL A 383 4.84 9.33 -9.56
C VAL A 383 5.86 8.94 -10.61
N ALA A 384 6.59 7.87 -10.34
CA ALA A 384 7.49 7.27 -11.32
C ALA A 384 7.31 5.74 -11.35
N SER A 385 7.57 5.14 -12.50
CA SER A 385 7.50 3.69 -12.64
C SER A 385 8.59 3.15 -13.56
N ILE A 386 9.08 1.96 -13.21
CA ILE A 386 9.98 1.16 -14.05
C ILE A 386 9.36 -0.22 -14.27
N ILE A 387 9.41 -0.72 -15.48
CA ILE A 387 8.85 -2.02 -15.88
C ILE A 387 9.90 -2.79 -16.67
N GLN A 388 10.10 -4.06 -16.31
CA GLN A 388 10.99 -4.98 -17.03
C GLN A 388 10.34 -6.38 -17.06
N GLY A 389 10.14 -6.93 -18.23
CA GLY A 389 9.53 -8.25 -18.36
C GLY A 389 9.28 -8.67 -19.81
N VAL A 390 8.35 -9.61 -19.98
CA VAL A 390 7.91 -10.14 -21.28
C VAL A 390 6.40 -10.01 -21.41
N GLN A 391 5.94 -9.84 -22.64
CA GLN A 391 4.51 -9.86 -22.95
C GLN A 391 4.12 -11.25 -23.45
N ILE A 392 3.05 -11.79 -22.91
CA ILE A 392 2.52 -13.10 -23.28
C ILE A 392 1.30 -12.88 -24.16
N PRO A 393 1.30 -13.38 -25.39
CA PRO A 393 0.14 -13.32 -26.25
C PRO A 393 -0.93 -14.31 -25.76
N VAL A 394 -2.13 -13.84 -25.52
CA VAL A 394 -3.31 -14.63 -25.21
C VAL A 394 -4.19 -14.62 -26.44
N PRO A 395 -4.29 -15.74 -27.18
CA PRO A 395 -5.10 -15.79 -28.37
C PRO A 395 -6.58 -15.56 -28.01
N GLY A 396 -7.25 -14.73 -28.78
CA GLY A 396 -8.69 -14.52 -28.64
C GLY A 396 -9.46 -15.75 -29.13
N SER A 397 -10.67 -15.96 -28.64
CA SER A 397 -11.55 -17.01 -29.12
C SER A 397 -12.36 -16.53 -30.34
N GLY A 398 -12.35 -17.28 -31.43
CA GLY A 398 -13.02 -16.89 -32.68
C GLY A 398 -12.37 -15.70 -33.37
N ASP A 399 -13.14 -14.70 -33.80
CA ASP A 399 -12.68 -13.48 -34.47
C ASP A 399 -12.10 -12.42 -33.53
N SER A 400 -11.95 -12.73 -32.24
CA SER A 400 -11.38 -11.81 -31.27
C SER A 400 -9.85 -11.64 -31.47
N PRO A 401 -9.31 -10.43 -31.42
CA PRO A 401 -7.89 -10.20 -31.59
C PRO A 401 -7.09 -10.79 -30.43
N THR A 402 -5.83 -11.17 -30.69
CA THR A 402 -4.88 -11.57 -29.67
C THR A 402 -4.64 -10.43 -28.70
N THR A 403 -4.78 -10.69 -27.40
CA THR A 403 -4.45 -9.75 -26.34
C THR A 403 -3.10 -10.08 -25.74
N PHE A 404 -2.33 -9.05 -25.38
CA PHE A 404 -1.04 -9.23 -24.71
C PHE A 404 -1.19 -8.96 -23.23
N LYS A 405 -0.65 -9.84 -22.39
CA LYS A 405 -0.57 -9.67 -20.94
C LYS A 405 0.88 -9.57 -20.53
N ASP A 406 1.16 -8.60 -19.68
CA ASP A 406 2.51 -8.40 -19.15
C ASP A 406 2.80 -9.41 -18.04
N ALA A 407 3.94 -10.10 -18.17
CA ALA A 407 4.58 -10.83 -17.09
C ALA A 407 5.90 -10.10 -16.80
N ALA A 408 5.87 -9.20 -15.82
CA ALA A 408 6.92 -8.23 -15.62
C ALA A 408 7.14 -7.86 -14.16
N LEU A 409 8.38 -7.53 -13.84
CA LEU A 409 8.71 -6.77 -12.65
C LEU A 409 8.35 -5.30 -12.90
N LYS A 410 7.45 -4.75 -12.08
CA LYS A 410 7.04 -3.35 -12.14
C LYS A 410 7.18 -2.75 -10.74
N LEU A 411 7.89 -1.64 -10.66
CA LEU A 411 7.94 -0.79 -9.47
C LEU A 411 7.30 0.55 -9.82
N THR A 412 6.26 0.92 -9.10
CA THR A 412 5.66 2.25 -9.17
C THR A 412 5.77 2.88 -7.79
N VAL A 413 6.26 4.11 -7.72
CA VAL A 413 6.47 4.79 -6.44
C VAL A 413 6.19 6.28 -6.56
N THR A 414 5.62 6.82 -5.48
CA THR A 414 5.43 8.26 -5.28
C THR A 414 6.09 8.62 -3.95
N PRO A 415 7.24 9.29 -3.97
CA PRO A 415 7.86 9.79 -2.76
C PRO A 415 7.25 11.11 -2.32
N SER A 416 7.21 11.38 -1.02
CA SER A 416 6.89 12.68 -0.44
C SER A 416 7.84 12.98 0.70
N ILE A 417 8.66 14.02 0.56
CA ILE A 417 9.66 14.39 1.55
C ILE A 417 8.98 15.17 2.67
N ILE A 418 9.12 14.66 3.90
CA ILE A 418 8.60 15.33 5.10
C ILE A 418 9.66 16.26 5.69
N GLY A 419 9.21 17.30 6.37
CA GLY A 419 10.08 18.35 6.87
C GLY A 419 11.14 17.95 7.91
N ASP A 420 11.13 16.71 8.40
CA ASP A 420 12.11 16.13 9.32
C ASP A 420 13.23 15.33 8.62
N GLY A 421 13.21 15.28 7.27
CA GLY A 421 14.18 14.52 6.48
C GLY A 421 13.77 13.07 6.21
N ASN A 422 12.59 12.65 6.64
CA ASN A 422 12.02 11.36 6.29
C ASN A 422 11.29 11.43 4.95
N VAL A 423 11.19 10.29 4.28
CA VAL A 423 10.46 10.16 3.01
C VAL A 423 9.26 9.25 3.23
N LEU A 424 8.08 9.78 2.97
CA LEU A 424 6.85 8.99 2.86
C LEU A 424 6.80 8.39 1.46
N LEU A 425 6.79 7.08 1.37
CA LEU A 425 6.72 6.36 0.10
C LEU A 425 5.35 5.70 -0.05
N GLU A 426 4.69 5.96 -1.16
CA GLU A 426 3.60 5.13 -1.65
C GLU A 426 4.16 4.21 -2.72
N VAL A 427 4.17 2.91 -2.46
CA VAL A 427 4.90 1.92 -3.25
C VAL A 427 3.96 0.83 -3.73
N GLN A 428 4.04 0.56 -5.02
CA GLN A 428 3.43 -0.60 -5.65
C GLN A 428 4.51 -1.41 -6.34
N VAL A 429 4.70 -2.65 -5.92
CA VAL A 429 5.62 -3.62 -6.51
C VAL A 429 4.82 -4.77 -7.07
N ASN A 430 5.00 -5.05 -8.35
CA ASN A 430 4.49 -6.24 -9.02
C ASN A 430 5.68 -7.06 -9.51
N ASN A 431 5.72 -8.35 -9.18
CA ASN A 431 6.71 -9.29 -9.70
C ASN A 431 5.97 -10.47 -10.34
N ASP A 432 5.57 -10.26 -11.58
CA ASP A 432 4.81 -11.23 -12.35
C ASP A 432 5.76 -12.08 -13.18
N THR A 433 5.76 -13.40 -12.96
CA THR A 433 6.64 -14.34 -13.67
C THR A 433 5.83 -15.31 -14.55
N PRO A 434 6.29 -15.58 -15.80
CA PRO A 434 5.59 -16.51 -16.67
C PRO A 434 5.75 -17.95 -16.17
N ASP A 435 4.64 -18.65 -16.00
CA ASP A 435 4.63 -20.09 -15.75
C ASP A 435 4.57 -20.85 -17.09
N ARG A 436 5.67 -21.51 -17.41
CA ARG A 436 5.84 -22.29 -18.65
C ARG A 436 5.69 -23.80 -18.40
N THR A 437 5.04 -24.18 -17.33
CA THR A 437 4.84 -25.60 -16.99
C THR A 437 3.96 -26.29 -18.05
N ASP A 438 2.99 -25.57 -18.60
CA ASP A 438 2.18 -26.02 -19.74
C ASP A 438 2.61 -25.30 -21.01
N PRO A 439 3.14 -26.03 -22.02
CA PRO A 439 3.54 -25.43 -23.30
C PRO A 439 2.36 -24.89 -24.12
N THR A 440 1.14 -25.31 -23.84
CA THR A 440 -0.07 -24.91 -24.58
C THR A 440 -0.78 -23.73 -23.94
N ALA A 441 -0.60 -23.49 -22.63
CA ALA A 441 -1.24 -22.41 -21.91
C ALA A 441 -0.25 -21.80 -20.90
N VAL A 442 0.35 -20.66 -21.26
CA VAL A 442 1.29 -19.98 -20.38
C VAL A 442 0.50 -19.24 -19.29
N GLY A 443 0.66 -19.68 -18.04
CA GLY A 443 0.15 -18.98 -16.86
C GLY A 443 1.01 -17.79 -16.46
N ILE A 444 0.49 -16.93 -15.59
CA ILE A 444 1.26 -15.86 -14.95
C ILE A 444 1.16 -16.03 -13.45
N ASN A 445 2.29 -16.29 -12.81
CA ASN A 445 2.40 -16.25 -11.36
C ASN A 445 2.50 -14.79 -10.94
N ARG A 446 1.48 -14.27 -10.27
CA ARG A 446 1.37 -12.87 -9.89
C ARG A 446 1.73 -12.67 -8.43
N MET A 447 2.56 -11.67 -8.18
CA MET A 447 2.82 -11.14 -6.85
C MET A 447 2.69 -9.62 -6.88
N GLU A 448 1.87 -9.07 -5.99
CA GLU A 448 1.62 -7.64 -5.88
C GLU A 448 1.70 -7.20 -4.42
N ILE A 449 2.41 -6.12 -4.16
CA ILE A 449 2.53 -5.48 -2.85
C ILE A 449 2.19 -4.00 -3.03
N ASN A 450 1.17 -3.52 -2.32
CA ASN A 450 0.79 -2.12 -2.25
C ASN A 450 0.91 -1.66 -0.80
N THR A 451 1.73 -0.64 -0.55
CA THR A 451 1.96 -0.16 0.82
C THR A 451 2.33 1.31 0.84
N LYS A 452 2.10 1.93 2.01
CA LYS A 452 2.61 3.27 2.34
C LYS A 452 3.48 3.17 3.58
N LEU A 453 4.68 3.75 3.53
CA LEU A 453 5.63 3.65 4.61
C LEU A 453 6.47 4.93 4.72
N LEU A 454 6.91 5.21 5.93
CA LEU A 454 7.77 6.33 6.24
C LEU A 454 9.16 5.79 6.54
N ILE A 455 10.18 6.28 5.82
CA ILE A 455 11.56 5.81 5.93
C ILE A 455 12.48 7.01 6.07
N ALA A 456 13.50 6.89 6.92
CA ALA A 456 14.55 7.90 7.00
C ALA A 456 15.45 7.87 5.74
N ASP A 457 16.01 9.02 5.39
CA ASP A 457 16.90 9.13 4.23
C ASP A 457 18.09 8.15 4.34
N GLY A 458 18.26 7.32 3.30
CA GLY A 458 19.31 6.30 3.21
C GLY A 458 19.10 5.03 4.02
N ASP A 459 18.00 4.88 4.74
CA ASP A 459 17.68 3.64 5.46
C ASP A 459 17.02 2.60 4.55
N ILE A 460 17.25 1.31 4.87
CA ILE A 460 16.68 0.17 4.15
C ILE A 460 15.65 -0.53 5.03
N VAL A 461 14.43 -0.62 4.55
CA VAL A 461 13.31 -1.22 5.27
C VAL A 461 12.74 -2.40 4.48
N VAL A 462 12.35 -3.47 5.19
CA VAL A 462 11.59 -4.59 4.61
C VAL A 462 10.15 -4.14 4.42
N ILE A 463 9.67 -4.15 3.18
CA ILE A 463 8.26 -3.88 2.88
C ILE A 463 7.41 -5.08 3.24
N GLY A 464 7.90 -6.27 2.93
CA GLY A 464 7.18 -7.52 3.18
C GLY A 464 7.87 -8.71 2.56
N GLY A 465 7.25 -9.87 2.68
CA GLY A 465 7.75 -11.11 2.11
C GLY A 465 6.71 -12.21 2.17
N ILE A 466 6.94 -13.25 1.37
CA ILE A 466 6.09 -14.43 1.31
C ILE A 466 6.98 -15.67 1.46
N LYS A 467 6.57 -16.59 2.32
CA LYS A 467 7.18 -17.90 2.45
C LYS A 467 6.14 -18.94 2.13
N LYS A 468 6.39 -19.74 1.11
CA LYS A 468 5.52 -20.81 0.67
C LYS A 468 6.27 -22.14 0.78
N ASN A 469 5.63 -23.13 1.33
CA ASN A 469 6.19 -24.48 1.41
C ASN A 469 5.12 -25.47 0.93
N ASP A 470 5.39 -26.15 -0.18
CA ASP A 470 4.53 -27.15 -0.81
C ASP A 470 5.14 -28.52 -0.56
N ILE A 471 4.49 -29.32 0.28
CA ILE A 471 4.90 -30.68 0.61
C ILE A 471 3.88 -31.65 0.01
N SER A 472 4.36 -32.58 -0.81
CA SER A 472 3.56 -33.66 -1.38
C SER A 472 4.20 -35.01 -1.02
N ASP A 473 3.42 -35.91 -0.46
CA ASP A 473 3.83 -37.29 -0.12
C ASP A 473 2.81 -38.25 -0.76
N ALA A 474 3.16 -38.78 -1.88
CA ALA A 474 2.34 -39.74 -2.63
C ALA A 474 2.85 -41.17 -2.46
N SER A 475 1.94 -42.09 -2.37
CA SER A 475 2.30 -43.50 -2.30
C SER A 475 1.33 -44.36 -3.14
N GLU A 476 1.88 -45.05 -4.06
CA GLU A 476 1.17 -46.00 -4.92
C GLU A 476 1.42 -47.43 -4.43
N GLN A 477 0.39 -48.25 -4.34
CA GLN A 477 0.55 -49.60 -3.81
C GLN A 477 -0.47 -50.56 -4.39
N VAL A 478 -0.07 -51.84 -4.47
CA VAL A 478 -1.01 -52.90 -4.84
C VAL A 478 -1.88 -53.29 -3.64
N PRO A 479 -3.21 -53.16 -3.75
CA PRO A 479 -4.10 -53.51 -2.65
C PRO A 479 -3.87 -54.96 -2.12
N GLY A 480 -3.69 -55.06 -0.80
CA GLY A 480 -3.46 -56.36 -0.13
C GLY A 480 -2.02 -56.83 -0.14
N MET A 481 -1.25 -56.66 -1.20
CA MET A 481 0.13 -57.17 -1.31
C MET A 481 1.14 -56.31 -0.57
N ASN A 482 0.86 -55.03 -0.37
CA ASN A 482 1.72 -54.12 0.40
C ASN A 482 1.84 -54.51 1.88
N LYS A 483 0.92 -55.33 2.39
CA LYS A 483 0.88 -55.77 3.81
C LYS A 483 1.69 -57.08 4.06
N LEU A 484 2.21 -57.65 3.02
CA LEU A 484 2.99 -58.88 3.16
C LEU A 484 4.29 -58.62 3.93
N PRO A 485 4.64 -59.43 4.94
CA PRO A 485 5.89 -59.27 5.64
C PRO A 485 7.05 -59.55 4.67
N ILE A 486 8.14 -58.76 4.82
CA ILE A 486 9.39 -58.83 4.03
C ILE A 486 9.22 -58.27 2.60
N ILE A 487 8.29 -58.78 1.80
CA ILE A 487 8.15 -58.46 0.37
C ILE A 487 7.15 -57.33 0.08
N GLY A 488 6.33 -56.93 1.05
CA GLY A 488 5.29 -55.92 0.83
C GLY A 488 5.83 -54.56 0.33
N LYS A 489 7.05 -54.23 0.69
CA LYS A 489 7.73 -53.00 0.20
C LYS A 489 7.99 -53.02 -1.31
N MET A 490 8.08 -54.18 -1.93
CA MET A 490 8.27 -54.32 -3.37
C MET A 490 6.99 -54.01 -4.17
N PHE A 491 5.84 -53.93 -3.52
CA PHE A 491 4.54 -53.60 -4.10
C PHE A 491 4.08 -52.21 -3.73
N LYS A 492 5.03 -51.33 -3.35
CA LYS A 492 4.78 -49.96 -2.97
C LYS A 492 5.80 -49.01 -3.64
N GLY A 493 5.30 -48.05 -4.39
CA GLY A 493 6.03 -46.90 -4.83
C GLY A 493 5.81 -45.70 -3.86
N THR A 494 6.80 -44.86 -3.72
CA THR A 494 6.71 -43.65 -2.89
C THR A 494 7.33 -42.50 -3.65
N GLN A 495 6.63 -41.37 -3.64
CA GLN A 495 7.14 -40.09 -4.18
C GLN A 495 6.96 -39.02 -3.12
N LYS A 496 8.03 -38.30 -2.82
CA LYS A 496 8.03 -37.15 -1.91
C LYS A 496 8.59 -35.96 -2.64
N SER A 497 7.85 -34.89 -2.59
CA SER A 497 8.28 -33.59 -3.11
C SER A 497 8.12 -32.55 -2.01
N ASP A 498 9.16 -31.78 -1.81
CA ASP A 498 9.18 -30.67 -0.85
C ASP A 498 9.77 -29.46 -1.57
N LYS A 499 8.93 -28.44 -1.82
CA LYS A 499 9.29 -27.23 -2.54
C LYS A 499 9.04 -26.02 -1.66
N MET A 500 10.10 -25.30 -1.34
CA MET A 500 10.04 -24.10 -0.54
C MET A 500 10.45 -22.88 -1.39
N THR A 501 9.64 -21.84 -1.31
CA THR A 501 9.93 -20.53 -1.93
C THR A 501 9.86 -19.47 -0.85
N GLU A 502 10.87 -18.65 -0.77
CA GLU A 502 10.95 -17.51 0.14
C GLU A 502 11.26 -16.25 -0.66
N LEU A 503 10.42 -15.24 -0.50
CA LEU A 503 10.54 -13.95 -1.15
C LEU A 503 10.60 -12.86 -0.10
N LEU A 504 11.55 -11.94 -0.24
CA LEU A 504 11.67 -10.74 0.58
C LEU A 504 11.82 -9.52 -0.32
N VAL A 505 11.13 -8.45 0.05
CA VAL A 505 11.18 -7.17 -0.67
C VAL A 505 11.62 -6.07 0.30
N PHE A 506 12.66 -5.37 -0.08
CA PHE A 506 13.23 -4.23 0.65
C PHE A 506 13.13 -2.98 -0.20
N ILE A 507 13.10 -1.83 0.43
CA ILE A 507 13.18 -0.54 -0.26
C ILE A 507 14.06 0.44 0.51
N ALA A 508 14.72 1.30 -0.23
CA ALA A 508 15.59 2.36 0.28
C ALA A 508 15.37 3.65 -0.53
N PRO A 509 14.89 4.72 0.09
CA PRO A 509 14.90 6.06 -0.51
C PRO A 509 16.22 6.76 -0.19
N ARG A 510 16.66 7.62 -1.10
CA ARG A 510 17.76 8.57 -0.89
C ARG A 510 17.41 9.93 -1.47
N ILE A 511 17.46 10.96 -0.65
CA ILE A 511 17.25 12.36 -1.08
C ILE A 511 18.55 12.89 -1.70
N LEU A 512 18.42 13.55 -2.88
CA LEU A 512 19.53 14.11 -3.65
C LEU A 512 19.39 15.63 -3.79
#